data_b6001d497e332bce86a50fc6b39eb9eb
#
_entry.id   b6001d497e332bce86a50fc6b39eb9eb
#
_cell.length_a   1.000
_cell.length_b   1.000
_cell.length_c   1.000
_cell.angle_alpha   90.00
_cell.angle_beta   90.00
_cell.angle_gamma   90.00
#
_symmetry.space_group_name_H-M   'P 1'
#
loop_
_entity.id
_entity.type
_entity.pdbx_description
1 polymer ?
#
loop_
_entity_poly.entity_id
_entity_poly.type
_entity_poly.pdbx_seq_one_letter_code
_entity_poly.pdbx_strand_id
1 'polypeptide(L)'
;MHALSFHQSAGPARPQAPWLWLIAGTGEGPQLATALLQAGWQLRVSVVSRAAARAYAPQPGLQLVVGAIGSSDAGATPLAGVRQELAGSRTRQQPFRWVIDASHPFASRITAALVQGCGEARVPLLRLQRPELAGGAVELLADLNELGGQARRGERWLLAIGARRLAEAVHQTPEALHHARILPRPQALQQAMAAGLPAERVACLQPLPAGAQRARVEQALCRRWKIETVLCRRSGGPGEAHWRAICRELGLRLLLLERPAEPGALLSLPLQQLLERVGLATQAVGEPSKGQPSQEF
;
A
#
# COMPACT_ATOMS: atom_id res chain seq x y z
N MET A 1 -61.30 -22.95 24.19
CA MET A 1 -60.00 -23.25 23.60
C MET A 1 -59.17 -21.97 23.62
N HIS A 2 -58.24 -21.83 24.61
CA HIS A 2 -57.35 -20.68 24.69
C HIS A 2 -56.00 -21.07 24.01
N ALA A 3 -55.66 -20.36 22.93
CA ALA A 3 -54.38 -20.48 22.27
C ALA A 3 -53.34 -19.72 23.09
N LEU A 4 -52.38 -20.45 23.67
CA LEU A 4 -51.20 -19.85 24.32
C LEU A 4 -50.21 -19.39 23.23
N SER A 5 -50.08 -18.08 23.04
CA SER A 5 -49.02 -17.47 22.25
C SER A 5 -47.69 -17.56 22.96
N PHE A 6 -46.77 -18.41 22.49
CA PHE A 6 -45.39 -18.41 22.94
C PHE A 6 -44.69 -17.21 22.33
N HIS A 7 -44.45 -16.18 23.11
CA HIS A 7 -43.46 -15.16 22.77
C HIS A 7 -42.07 -15.81 22.82
N GLN A 8 -41.50 -16.08 21.65
CA GLN A 8 -40.06 -16.34 21.58
C GLN A 8 -39.34 -15.06 21.93
N SER A 9 -38.76 -15.01 23.13
CA SER A 9 -37.80 -13.98 23.53
C SER A 9 -36.60 -14.09 22.59
N ALA A 10 -36.42 -13.07 21.73
CA ALA A 10 -35.21 -12.92 20.94
C ALA A 10 -34.01 -12.89 21.91
N GLY A 11 -33.18 -13.91 21.85
CA GLY A 11 -31.94 -13.95 22.61
C GLY A 11 -31.08 -12.72 22.28
N PRO A 12 -30.17 -12.32 23.19
CA PRO A 12 -29.35 -11.13 22.99
C PRO A 12 -28.64 -11.22 21.64
N ALA A 13 -28.85 -10.21 20.79
CA ALA A 13 -28.21 -10.12 19.48
C ALA A 13 -26.69 -10.26 19.67
N ARG A 14 -26.07 -11.23 19.02
CA ARG A 14 -24.61 -11.39 19.05
C ARG A 14 -23.99 -10.07 18.65
N PRO A 15 -23.01 -9.53 19.41
CA PRO A 15 -22.36 -8.29 19.05
C PRO A 15 -21.83 -8.42 17.64
N GLN A 16 -22.20 -7.46 16.78
CA GLN A 16 -21.72 -7.46 15.39
C GLN A 16 -20.19 -7.32 15.41
N ALA A 17 -19.50 -8.18 14.66
CA ALA A 17 -18.04 -8.11 14.53
C ALA A 17 -17.61 -6.71 14.11
N PRO A 18 -16.56 -6.14 14.71
CA PRO A 18 -16.14 -4.77 14.49
C PRO A 18 -15.57 -4.58 13.08
N TRP A 19 -15.79 -3.39 12.50
CA TRP A 19 -15.29 -3.04 11.17
C TRP A 19 -13.93 -2.37 11.22
N LEU A 20 -13.08 -2.73 10.24
CA LEU A 20 -11.77 -2.15 10.00
C LEU A 20 -11.65 -1.74 8.53
N TRP A 21 -11.10 -0.55 8.28
CA TRP A 21 -10.81 -0.10 6.92
C TRP A 21 -9.32 -0.30 6.60
N LEU A 22 -9.03 -1.13 5.61
CA LEU A 22 -7.68 -1.42 5.13
C LEU A 22 -7.45 -0.73 3.78
N ILE A 23 -6.51 0.20 3.74
CA ILE A 23 -6.03 0.80 2.50
C ILE A 23 -4.86 -0.04 2.00
N ALA A 24 -5.08 -0.80 0.94
CA ALA A 24 -4.10 -1.75 0.42
C ALA A 24 -3.66 -1.37 -0.99
N GLY A 25 -2.38 -1.39 -1.22
CA GLY A 25 -1.81 -1.04 -2.54
C GLY A 25 -0.65 -1.93 -2.96
N THR A 26 -0.35 -2.95 -2.18
CA THR A 26 0.88 -3.72 -2.27
C THR A 26 0.64 -5.20 -1.99
N GLY A 27 1.66 -6.03 -2.21
CA GLY A 27 1.56 -7.48 -2.07
C GLY A 27 1.22 -7.99 -0.66
N GLU A 28 1.46 -7.17 0.38
CA GLU A 28 1.18 -7.53 1.78
C GLU A 28 -0.31 -7.40 2.15
N GLY A 29 -1.07 -6.62 1.37
CA GLY A 29 -2.49 -6.38 1.64
C GLY A 29 -3.34 -7.66 1.78
N PRO A 30 -3.27 -8.63 0.86
CA PRO A 30 -4.02 -9.89 0.96
C PRO A 30 -3.68 -10.70 2.20
N GLN A 31 -2.40 -10.81 2.56
CA GLN A 31 -1.95 -11.52 3.77
C GLN A 31 -2.50 -10.84 5.03
N LEU A 32 -2.40 -9.51 5.10
CA LEU A 32 -2.93 -8.73 6.20
C LEU A 32 -4.46 -8.88 6.31
N ALA A 33 -5.17 -8.81 5.18
CA ALA A 33 -6.62 -9.01 5.17
C ALA A 33 -7.03 -10.39 5.69
N THR A 34 -6.34 -11.44 5.26
CA THR A 34 -6.60 -12.81 5.72
C THR A 34 -6.40 -12.92 7.24
N ALA A 35 -5.29 -12.40 7.77
CA ALA A 35 -5.01 -12.44 9.21
C ALA A 35 -6.07 -11.66 10.04
N LEU A 36 -6.49 -10.50 9.56
CA LEU A 36 -7.52 -9.69 10.24
C LEU A 36 -8.90 -10.36 10.23
N LEU A 37 -9.30 -11.00 9.12
CA LEU A 37 -10.56 -11.77 9.05
C LEU A 37 -10.53 -12.96 9.99
N GLN A 38 -9.41 -13.69 10.07
CA GLN A 38 -9.21 -14.78 11.03
C GLN A 38 -9.27 -14.30 12.48
N ALA A 39 -8.84 -13.07 12.75
CA ALA A 39 -8.98 -12.43 14.07
C ALA A 39 -10.41 -11.91 14.37
N GLY A 40 -11.39 -12.16 13.49
CA GLY A 40 -12.79 -11.81 13.71
C GLY A 40 -13.20 -10.42 13.25
N TRP A 41 -12.36 -9.70 12.50
CA TRP A 41 -12.72 -8.40 11.95
C TRP A 41 -13.61 -8.52 10.71
N GLN A 42 -14.52 -7.56 10.55
CA GLN A 42 -15.14 -7.25 9.26
C GLN A 42 -14.24 -6.24 8.54
N LEU A 43 -13.96 -6.47 7.27
CA LEU A 43 -13.03 -5.63 6.54
C LEU A 43 -13.68 -4.89 5.37
N ARG A 44 -13.38 -3.60 5.29
CA ARG A 44 -13.50 -2.84 4.06
C ARG A 44 -12.11 -2.61 3.50
N VAL A 45 -11.81 -3.18 2.33
CA VAL A 45 -10.48 -3.08 1.71
C VAL A 45 -10.56 -2.18 0.48
N SER A 46 -9.79 -1.11 0.46
CA SER A 46 -9.67 -0.21 -0.70
C SER A 46 -8.40 -0.51 -1.48
N VAL A 47 -8.56 -0.78 -2.77
CA VAL A 47 -7.46 -1.01 -3.72
C VAL A 47 -7.57 -0.12 -4.94
N VAL A 48 -6.45 0.35 -5.47
CA VAL A 48 -6.43 1.34 -6.56
C VAL A 48 -6.79 0.79 -7.94
N SER A 49 -6.88 -0.54 -8.12
CA SER A 49 -7.12 -1.11 -9.45
C SER A 49 -7.76 -2.50 -9.40
N ARG A 50 -8.47 -2.86 -10.48
CA ARG A 50 -9.00 -4.22 -10.66
C ARG A 50 -7.90 -5.29 -10.64
N ALA A 51 -6.71 -4.99 -11.11
CA ALA A 51 -5.58 -5.92 -11.05
C ALA A 51 -5.16 -6.22 -9.60
N ALA A 52 -5.13 -5.20 -8.72
CA ALA A 52 -4.87 -5.40 -7.29
C ALA A 52 -6.02 -6.15 -6.60
N ALA A 53 -7.26 -5.93 -7.03
CA ALA A 53 -8.44 -6.60 -6.49
C ALA A 53 -8.41 -8.13 -6.69
N ARG A 54 -7.82 -8.62 -7.76
CA ARG A 54 -7.71 -10.06 -8.07
C ARG A 54 -6.92 -10.87 -7.03
N ALA A 55 -6.13 -10.19 -6.20
CA ALA A 55 -5.39 -10.84 -5.11
C ALA A 55 -6.26 -11.15 -3.88
N TYR A 56 -7.52 -10.69 -3.87
CA TYR A 56 -8.47 -10.88 -2.77
C TYR A 56 -9.57 -11.83 -3.21
N ALA A 57 -9.60 -13.04 -2.65
CA ALA A 57 -10.71 -13.95 -2.88
C ALA A 57 -11.98 -13.43 -2.18
N PRO A 58 -13.17 -13.53 -2.83
CA PRO A 58 -14.42 -13.24 -2.15
C PRO A 58 -14.62 -14.17 -0.94
N GLN A 59 -14.92 -13.59 0.22
CA GLN A 59 -15.14 -14.32 1.46
C GLN A 59 -16.03 -13.52 2.41
N PRO A 60 -16.74 -14.19 3.34
CA PRO A 60 -17.56 -13.51 4.33
C PRO A 60 -16.74 -12.48 5.13
N GLY A 61 -17.35 -11.35 5.43
CA GLY A 61 -16.67 -10.29 6.18
C GLY A 61 -15.74 -9.38 5.38
N LEU A 62 -15.56 -9.63 4.08
CA LEU A 62 -14.73 -8.80 3.20
C LEU A 62 -15.56 -7.98 2.22
N GLN A 63 -15.46 -6.66 2.31
CA GLN A 63 -15.95 -5.71 1.32
C GLN A 63 -14.78 -5.10 0.55
N LEU A 64 -14.71 -5.33 -0.76
CA LEU A 64 -13.64 -4.82 -1.61
C LEU A 64 -14.11 -3.61 -2.41
N VAL A 65 -13.38 -2.50 -2.32
CA VAL A 65 -13.61 -1.26 -3.06
C VAL A 65 -12.46 -1.02 -4.03
N VAL A 66 -12.79 -0.84 -5.30
CA VAL A 66 -11.80 -0.65 -6.37
C VAL A 66 -11.87 0.77 -6.90
N GLY A 67 -10.75 1.44 -6.89
CA GLY A 67 -10.60 2.82 -7.37
C GLY A 67 -9.66 3.62 -6.45
N ALA A 68 -9.12 4.72 -6.96
CA ALA A 68 -8.36 5.62 -6.10
C ALA A 68 -9.33 6.38 -5.18
N ILE A 69 -9.01 6.46 -3.90
CA ILE A 69 -9.80 7.22 -2.92
C ILE A 69 -9.84 8.69 -3.37
N GLY A 70 -11.05 9.24 -3.52
CA GLY A 70 -11.26 10.60 -3.98
C GLY A 70 -11.16 10.79 -5.51
N SER A 71 -11.30 9.74 -6.33
CA SER A 71 -11.25 9.83 -7.79
C SER A 71 -12.61 9.81 -8.49
N SER A 72 -13.71 9.72 -7.75
CA SER A 72 -15.07 9.56 -8.31
C SER A 72 -15.60 10.81 -9.03
N ASP A 73 -15.11 12.00 -8.66
CA ASP A 73 -15.60 13.26 -9.21
C ASP A 73 -14.46 14.15 -9.72
N ALA A 74 -14.70 14.91 -10.77
CA ALA A 74 -13.75 15.90 -11.27
C ALA A 74 -13.42 16.93 -10.17
N GLY A 75 -12.19 16.92 -9.66
CA GLY A 75 -11.76 17.80 -8.57
C GLY A 75 -11.75 17.19 -7.17
N ALA A 76 -12.23 15.96 -6.98
CA ALA A 76 -12.19 15.31 -5.68
C ALA A 76 -10.73 15.00 -5.25
N THR A 77 -10.43 15.35 -4.00
CA THR A 77 -9.11 15.12 -3.39
C THR A 77 -9.08 13.81 -2.61
N PRO A 78 -7.91 13.20 -2.36
CA PRO A 78 -7.81 12.06 -1.47
C PRO A 78 -8.42 12.31 -0.09
N LEU A 79 -8.29 13.51 0.46
CA LEU A 79 -8.87 13.89 1.75
C LEU A 79 -10.41 13.90 1.70
N ALA A 80 -11.02 14.45 0.65
CA ALA A 80 -12.46 14.41 0.47
C ALA A 80 -12.99 12.98 0.42
N GLY A 81 -12.30 12.10 -0.32
CA GLY A 81 -12.65 10.68 -0.39
C GLY A 81 -12.49 9.95 0.96
N VAL A 82 -11.47 10.27 1.74
CA VAL A 82 -11.30 9.73 3.10
C VAL A 82 -12.45 10.16 4.01
N ARG A 83 -12.79 11.45 4.03
CA ARG A 83 -13.91 11.99 4.82
C ARG A 83 -15.24 11.33 4.42
N GLN A 84 -15.49 11.20 3.13
CA GLN A 84 -16.68 10.55 2.59
C GLN A 84 -16.79 9.08 3.04
N GLU A 85 -15.69 8.32 2.99
CA GLU A 85 -15.68 6.92 3.40
C GLU A 85 -15.91 6.77 4.91
N LEU A 86 -15.28 7.60 5.74
CA LEU A 86 -15.46 7.60 7.19
C LEU A 86 -16.90 7.98 7.57
N ALA A 87 -17.49 8.99 6.95
CA ALA A 87 -18.88 9.37 7.16
C ALA A 87 -19.82 8.26 6.68
N GLY A 88 -19.61 7.73 5.47
CA GLY A 88 -20.40 6.64 4.89
C GLY A 88 -20.40 5.37 5.71
N SER A 89 -19.30 5.05 6.41
CA SER A 89 -19.25 3.91 7.32
C SER A 89 -20.25 4.02 8.46
N ARG A 90 -20.41 5.21 9.03
CA ARG A 90 -21.40 5.50 10.08
C ARG A 90 -22.82 5.40 9.56
N THR A 91 -23.08 5.95 8.37
CA THR A 91 -24.41 5.88 7.72
C THR A 91 -24.80 4.42 7.42
N ARG A 92 -23.86 3.57 7.05
CA ARG A 92 -24.09 2.13 6.84
C ARG A 92 -24.19 1.32 8.13
N GLN A 93 -24.11 1.97 9.30
CA GLN A 93 -24.02 1.31 10.62
C GLN A 93 -22.83 0.34 10.74
N GLN A 94 -21.74 0.66 10.07
CA GLN A 94 -20.49 -0.11 10.04
C GLN A 94 -19.31 0.81 10.41
N PRO A 95 -19.33 1.49 11.58
CA PRO A 95 -18.28 2.43 11.94
C PRO A 95 -16.94 1.72 12.09
N PHE A 96 -15.91 2.30 11.49
CA PHE A 96 -14.57 1.73 11.60
C PHE A 96 -13.99 1.95 13.00
N ARG A 97 -13.54 0.86 13.62
CA ARG A 97 -12.79 0.88 14.88
C ARG A 97 -11.31 1.21 14.64
N TRP A 98 -10.80 0.83 13.48
CA TRP A 98 -9.44 1.06 13.04
C TRP A 98 -9.39 1.38 11.55
N VAL A 99 -8.42 2.20 11.19
CA VAL A 99 -7.99 2.38 9.81
C VAL A 99 -6.53 1.92 9.73
N ILE A 100 -6.21 1.09 8.73
CA ILE A 100 -4.84 0.64 8.49
C ILE A 100 -4.39 1.14 7.12
N ASP A 101 -3.31 1.93 7.12
CA ASP A 101 -2.62 2.34 5.91
C ASP A 101 -1.53 1.31 5.56
N ALA A 102 -1.86 0.36 4.68
CA ALA A 102 -0.92 -0.56 4.05
C ALA A 102 -0.61 -0.14 2.60
N SER A 103 -0.72 1.12 2.29
CA SER A 103 -0.36 1.67 0.99
C SER A 103 1.16 1.61 0.75
N HIS A 104 1.58 1.88 -0.49
CA HIS A 104 3.00 1.90 -0.81
C HIS A 104 3.71 3.03 -0.02
N PRO A 105 4.95 2.84 0.51
CA PRO A 105 5.67 3.86 1.28
C PRO A 105 5.77 5.22 0.57
N PHE A 106 5.80 5.24 -0.75
CA PHE A 106 5.81 6.46 -1.57
C PHE A 106 4.41 7.02 -1.89
N ALA A 107 3.37 6.54 -1.25
CA ALA A 107 2.01 7.04 -1.44
C ALA A 107 1.68 8.18 -0.45
N SER A 108 2.58 9.13 -0.25
CA SER A 108 2.51 10.22 0.74
C SER A 108 1.18 11.00 0.72
N ARG A 109 0.60 11.23 -0.45
CA ARG A 109 -0.68 11.97 -0.59
C ARG A 109 -1.86 11.28 0.11
N ILE A 110 -2.00 9.96 -0.05
CA ILE A 110 -3.09 9.23 0.62
C ILE A 110 -2.80 9.08 2.11
N THR A 111 -1.54 8.84 2.49
CA THR A 111 -1.14 8.79 3.91
C THR A 111 -1.45 10.09 4.64
N ALA A 112 -1.09 11.25 4.06
CA ALA A 112 -1.41 12.56 4.64
C ALA A 112 -2.93 12.77 4.76
N ALA A 113 -3.70 12.38 3.75
CA ALA A 113 -5.17 12.45 3.78
C ALA A 113 -5.78 11.55 4.87
N LEU A 114 -5.22 10.36 5.08
CA LEU A 114 -5.65 9.46 6.15
C LEU A 114 -5.33 10.03 7.53
N VAL A 115 -4.13 10.56 7.74
CA VAL A 115 -3.76 11.21 9.01
C VAL A 115 -4.73 12.33 9.35
N GLN A 116 -5.00 13.22 8.39
CA GLN A 116 -5.92 14.32 8.60
C GLN A 116 -7.36 13.85 8.81
N GLY A 117 -7.91 13.05 7.89
CA GLY A 117 -9.32 12.64 7.95
C GLY A 117 -9.65 11.73 9.14
N CYS A 118 -8.74 10.82 9.51
CA CYS A 118 -8.90 9.97 10.70
C CYS A 118 -8.80 10.80 11.99
N GLY A 119 -7.89 11.78 12.05
CA GLY A 119 -7.80 12.70 13.19
C GLY A 119 -9.08 13.50 13.39
N GLU A 120 -9.64 14.08 12.33
CA GLU A 120 -10.92 14.81 12.36
C GLU A 120 -12.09 13.92 12.80
N ALA A 121 -12.12 12.68 12.32
CA ALA A 121 -13.18 11.71 12.64
C ALA A 121 -12.97 11.00 13.98
N ARG A 122 -11.84 11.19 14.64
CA ARG A 122 -11.40 10.49 15.85
C ARG A 122 -11.40 8.96 15.69
N VAL A 123 -10.95 8.49 14.53
CA VAL A 123 -10.78 7.06 14.24
C VAL A 123 -9.29 6.73 14.30
N PRO A 124 -8.87 5.75 15.11
CA PRO A 124 -7.45 5.38 15.22
C PRO A 124 -6.88 4.93 13.87
N LEU A 125 -5.70 5.44 13.54
CA LEU A 125 -4.96 5.11 12.31
C LEU A 125 -3.65 4.42 12.67
N LEU A 126 -3.37 3.30 12.02
CA LEU A 126 -2.07 2.62 12.04
C LEU A 126 -1.51 2.55 10.62
N ARG A 127 -0.17 2.54 10.54
CA ARG A 127 0.51 2.30 9.27
C ARG A 127 1.32 1.02 9.32
N LEU A 128 1.25 0.25 8.26
CA LEU A 128 2.13 -0.92 8.09
C LEU A 128 3.55 -0.44 7.78
N GLN A 129 4.45 -0.65 8.74
CA GLN A 129 5.88 -0.44 8.55
C GLN A 129 6.47 -1.61 7.77
N ARG A 130 7.16 -1.31 6.69
CA ARG A 130 7.91 -2.32 5.94
C ARG A 130 9.35 -2.38 6.42
N PRO A 131 9.94 -3.58 6.43
CA PRO A 131 11.34 -3.74 6.82
C PRO A 131 12.25 -2.92 5.91
N GLU A 132 13.42 -2.61 6.42
CA GLU A 132 14.53 -2.17 5.62
C GLU A 132 15.28 -3.40 5.12
N LEU A 133 15.50 -3.44 3.80
CA LEU A 133 16.27 -4.53 3.23
C LEU A 133 17.77 -4.20 3.37
N ALA A 134 18.49 -5.11 3.99
CA ALA A 134 19.94 -5.01 4.16
C ALA A 134 20.69 -5.68 3.00
N GLY A 135 21.98 -5.35 2.87
CA GLY A 135 22.93 -6.00 1.98
C GLY A 135 22.97 -5.48 0.55
N GLY A 136 24.10 -5.80 -0.13
CA GLY A 136 24.44 -5.32 -1.46
C GLY A 136 25.06 -3.92 -1.47
N ALA A 137 25.86 -3.64 -2.49
CA ALA A 137 26.36 -2.29 -2.75
C ALA A 137 25.21 -1.43 -3.29
N VAL A 138 24.72 -0.50 -2.48
CA VAL A 138 23.65 0.43 -2.84
C VAL A 138 24.06 1.84 -2.45
N GLU A 139 23.67 2.80 -3.27
CA GLU A 139 23.80 4.22 -2.98
C GLU A 139 22.43 4.76 -2.64
N LEU A 140 22.30 5.45 -1.51
CA LEU A 140 21.05 6.05 -1.07
C LEU A 140 20.97 7.50 -1.57
N LEU A 141 19.79 7.89 -2.00
CA LEU A 141 19.47 9.26 -2.42
C LEU A 141 18.29 9.74 -1.57
N ALA A 142 18.44 10.84 -0.86
CA ALA A 142 17.35 11.40 -0.08
C ALA A 142 16.22 11.90 -1.00
N ASP A 143 16.58 12.52 -2.13
CA ASP A 143 15.63 12.89 -3.17
C ASP A 143 16.28 12.87 -4.58
N LEU A 144 15.46 13.18 -5.62
CA LEU A 144 15.96 13.17 -7.00
C LEU A 144 16.88 14.36 -7.32
N ASN A 145 16.94 15.41 -6.49
CA ASN A 145 17.86 16.54 -6.72
C ASN A 145 19.31 16.12 -6.52
N GLU A 146 19.56 15.08 -5.72
CA GLU A 146 20.90 14.51 -5.54
C GLU A 146 21.43 13.75 -6.77
N LEU A 147 20.60 13.59 -7.79
CA LEU A 147 21.02 12.97 -9.07
C LEU A 147 21.95 13.86 -9.91
N GLY A 148 21.98 15.17 -9.65
CA GLY A 148 22.83 16.10 -10.39
C GLY A 148 24.29 15.67 -10.36
N GLY A 149 24.90 15.50 -11.56
CA GLY A 149 26.29 15.06 -11.70
C GLY A 149 26.53 13.54 -11.47
N GLN A 150 25.50 12.75 -11.15
CA GLN A 150 25.62 11.31 -10.89
C GLN A 150 25.78 10.48 -12.18
N ALA A 151 25.26 10.96 -13.31
CA ALA A 151 25.29 10.26 -14.58
C ALA A 151 26.53 10.64 -15.39
N ARG A 152 27.18 9.64 -16.00
CA ARG A 152 28.20 9.84 -17.03
C ARG A 152 27.53 10.05 -18.39
N ARG A 153 28.17 10.76 -19.27
CA ARG A 153 27.68 10.99 -20.63
C ARG A 153 27.45 9.68 -21.38
N GLY A 154 26.20 9.45 -21.80
CA GLY A 154 25.79 8.25 -22.53
C GLY A 154 25.61 7.00 -21.66
N GLU A 155 25.78 7.10 -20.33
CA GLU A 155 25.52 6.00 -19.40
C GLU A 155 24.05 5.56 -19.47
N ARG A 156 23.79 4.25 -19.54
CA ARG A 156 22.44 3.72 -19.71
C ARG A 156 21.79 3.46 -18.36
N TRP A 157 20.78 4.24 -18.08
CA TRP A 157 20.02 4.18 -16.83
C TRP A 157 18.66 3.54 -17.00
N LEU A 158 18.28 2.67 -16.05
CA LEU A 158 16.92 2.14 -15.93
C LEU A 158 16.20 2.81 -14.77
N LEU A 159 15.14 3.55 -15.08
CA LEU A 159 14.31 4.23 -14.10
C LEU A 159 13.14 3.33 -13.68
N ALA A 160 13.19 2.78 -12.47
CA ALA A 160 12.16 1.93 -11.86
C ALA A 160 11.43 2.63 -10.70
N ILE A 161 11.31 3.96 -10.76
CA ILE A 161 10.74 4.83 -9.72
C ILE A 161 9.24 5.13 -9.93
N GLY A 162 8.64 4.58 -10.99
CA GLY A 162 7.25 4.85 -11.39
C GLY A 162 7.11 6.11 -12.26
N ALA A 163 6.09 6.11 -13.12
CA ALA A 163 5.97 7.05 -14.23
C ALA A 163 5.90 8.54 -13.82
N ARG A 164 5.32 8.84 -12.64
CA ARG A 164 5.12 10.22 -12.18
C ARG A 164 6.40 11.00 -11.91
N ARG A 165 7.50 10.32 -11.64
CA ARG A 165 8.79 10.94 -11.30
C ARG A 165 9.82 10.83 -12.44
N LEU A 166 9.44 10.28 -13.60
CA LEU A 166 10.36 10.10 -14.74
C LEU A 166 10.88 11.43 -15.28
N ALA A 167 9.99 12.40 -15.49
CA ALA A 167 10.38 13.71 -16.01
C ALA A 167 11.42 14.40 -15.10
N GLU A 168 11.24 14.33 -13.79
CA GLU A 168 12.16 14.87 -12.82
C GLU A 168 13.52 14.16 -12.87
N ALA A 169 13.54 12.83 -12.85
CA ALA A 169 14.79 12.08 -12.94
C ALA A 169 15.54 12.33 -14.26
N VAL A 170 14.83 12.36 -15.39
CA VAL A 170 15.41 12.68 -16.71
C VAL A 170 16.01 14.08 -16.73
N HIS A 171 15.31 15.06 -16.12
CA HIS A 171 15.78 16.43 -16.04
C HIS A 171 17.07 16.56 -15.19
N GLN A 172 17.19 15.81 -14.12
CA GLN A 172 18.35 15.83 -13.23
C GLN A 172 19.56 15.09 -13.79
N THR A 173 19.39 14.24 -14.79
CA THR A 173 20.47 13.44 -15.39
C THR A 173 20.48 13.54 -16.91
N PRO A 174 20.61 14.75 -17.48
CA PRO A 174 20.50 14.98 -18.94
C PRO A 174 21.58 14.26 -19.76
N GLU A 175 22.70 13.92 -19.15
CA GLU A 175 23.81 13.20 -19.79
C GLU A 175 23.53 11.70 -19.98
N ALA A 176 22.57 11.12 -19.24
CA ALA A 176 22.25 9.70 -19.28
C ALA A 176 21.34 9.34 -20.46
N LEU A 177 21.44 8.09 -20.88
CA LEU A 177 20.52 7.47 -21.81
C LEU A 177 19.45 6.69 -21.05
N HIS A 178 18.26 7.27 -20.88
CA HIS A 178 17.23 6.75 -20.02
C HIS A 178 16.39 5.64 -20.65
N HIS A 179 16.11 4.62 -19.86
CA HIS A 179 15.10 3.58 -20.07
C HIS A 179 14.16 3.58 -18.88
N ALA A 180 12.93 3.14 -19.04
CA ALA A 180 11.98 3.09 -17.92
C ALA A 180 11.24 1.76 -17.83
N ARG A 181 11.02 1.32 -16.59
CA ARG A 181 10.09 0.26 -16.26
C ARG A 181 8.90 0.86 -15.54
N ILE A 182 7.71 0.78 -16.14
CA ILE A 182 6.47 1.36 -15.65
C ILE A 182 5.36 0.32 -15.56
N LEU A 183 4.27 0.68 -14.88
CA LEU A 183 3.05 -0.14 -14.88
C LEU A 183 2.36 -0.08 -16.24
N PRO A 184 1.73 -1.16 -16.72
CA PRO A 184 0.97 -1.20 -17.97
C PRO A 184 -0.38 -0.47 -17.79
N ARG A 185 -0.32 0.85 -17.74
CA ARG A 185 -1.46 1.76 -17.65
C ARG A 185 -1.31 2.87 -18.67
N PRO A 186 -2.37 3.27 -19.42
CA PRO A 186 -2.29 4.33 -20.39
C PRO A 186 -1.68 5.62 -19.83
N GLN A 187 -2.11 6.04 -18.64
CA GLN A 187 -1.57 7.24 -17.99
C GLN A 187 -0.06 7.14 -17.67
N ALA A 188 0.42 5.94 -17.29
CA ALA A 188 1.83 5.76 -17.00
C ALA A 188 2.68 5.84 -18.28
N LEU A 189 2.16 5.31 -19.39
CA LEU A 189 2.81 5.42 -20.70
C LEU A 189 2.82 6.88 -21.17
N GLN A 190 1.70 7.60 -21.08
CA GLN A 190 1.62 9.02 -21.40
C GLN A 190 2.64 9.85 -20.60
N GLN A 191 2.80 9.57 -19.30
CA GLN A 191 3.78 10.24 -18.45
C GLN A 191 5.22 9.92 -18.86
N ALA A 192 5.52 8.69 -19.28
CA ALA A 192 6.84 8.32 -19.79
C ALA A 192 7.17 9.02 -21.10
N MET A 193 6.21 9.06 -22.02
CA MET A 193 6.37 9.78 -23.30
C MET A 193 6.54 11.28 -23.07
N ALA A 194 5.75 11.88 -22.19
CA ALA A 194 5.87 13.29 -21.81
C ALA A 194 7.21 13.63 -21.13
N ALA A 195 7.86 12.65 -20.50
CA ALA A 195 9.21 12.77 -19.94
C ALA A 195 10.31 12.68 -21.01
N GLY A 196 9.97 12.57 -22.30
CA GLY A 196 10.91 12.48 -23.41
C GLY A 196 11.47 11.08 -23.67
N LEU A 197 10.88 10.03 -23.07
CA LEU A 197 11.32 8.66 -23.29
C LEU A 197 10.68 8.09 -24.56
N PRO A 198 11.46 7.64 -25.55
CA PRO A 198 10.91 6.98 -26.74
C PRO A 198 10.37 5.58 -26.38
N ALA A 199 9.38 5.13 -27.15
CA ALA A 199 8.61 3.91 -26.84
C ALA A 199 9.49 2.66 -26.69
N GLU A 200 10.53 2.52 -27.49
CA GLU A 200 11.47 1.39 -27.47
C GLU A 200 12.33 1.32 -26.20
N ARG A 201 12.34 2.37 -25.39
CA ARG A 201 13.03 2.44 -24.08
C ARG A 201 12.08 2.34 -22.90
N VAL A 202 10.81 2.03 -23.15
CA VAL A 202 9.80 1.92 -22.08
C VAL A 202 9.26 0.50 -22.02
N ALA A 203 9.44 -0.17 -20.86
CA ALA A 203 8.85 -1.47 -20.58
C ALA A 203 7.62 -1.31 -19.69
N CYS A 204 6.46 -1.75 -20.19
CA CYS A 204 5.20 -1.77 -19.47
C CYS A 204 4.98 -3.15 -18.84
N LEU A 205 5.32 -3.31 -17.55
CA LEU A 205 5.28 -4.59 -16.85
C LEU A 205 4.46 -4.52 -15.57
N GLN A 206 3.62 -5.54 -15.34
CA GLN A 206 2.94 -5.71 -14.05
C GLN A 206 3.97 -5.99 -12.95
N PRO A 207 3.78 -5.46 -11.72
CA PRO A 207 4.51 -5.94 -10.56
C PRO A 207 4.17 -7.42 -10.36
N LEU A 208 5.19 -8.20 -10.16
CA LEU A 208 5.01 -9.64 -10.03
C LEU A 208 5.08 -10.03 -8.54
N PRO A 209 4.28 -11.01 -8.09
CA PRO A 209 4.47 -11.61 -6.77
C PRO A 209 5.91 -12.15 -6.64
N ALA A 210 6.43 -12.20 -5.41
CA ALA A 210 7.76 -12.72 -5.14
C ALA A 210 7.95 -14.12 -5.73
N GLY A 211 9.04 -14.34 -6.47
CA GLY A 211 9.40 -15.64 -7.06
C GLY A 211 10.45 -15.51 -8.16
N ALA A 212 11.39 -16.45 -8.16
CA ALA A 212 12.63 -16.40 -8.95
C ALA A 212 12.44 -16.41 -10.49
N GLN A 213 11.32 -16.90 -11.02
CA GLN A 213 11.12 -16.98 -12.48
C GLN A 213 10.83 -15.65 -13.17
N ARG A 214 10.50 -14.62 -12.41
CA ARG A 214 10.02 -13.32 -12.95
C ARG A 214 11.11 -12.25 -13.00
N ALA A 215 12.24 -12.46 -12.29
CA ALA A 215 13.45 -11.67 -12.45
C ALA A 215 13.99 -11.70 -13.90
N ARG A 216 13.65 -12.75 -14.65
CA ARG A 216 14.19 -12.99 -15.99
C ARG A 216 13.82 -11.92 -17.01
N VAL A 217 12.61 -11.33 -16.94
CA VAL A 217 12.20 -10.31 -17.93
C VAL A 217 12.95 -9.01 -17.69
N GLU A 218 12.94 -8.49 -16.48
CA GLU A 218 13.66 -7.26 -16.14
C GLU A 218 15.18 -7.46 -16.30
N GLN A 219 15.69 -8.62 -15.94
CA GLN A 219 17.10 -8.97 -16.16
C GLN A 219 17.46 -9.05 -17.64
N ALA A 220 16.61 -9.65 -18.50
CA ALA A 220 16.80 -9.69 -19.95
C ALA A 220 16.75 -8.29 -20.56
N LEU A 221 15.86 -7.41 -20.06
CA LEU A 221 15.81 -6.01 -20.46
C LEU A 221 17.09 -5.27 -20.09
N CYS A 222 17.61 -5.46 -18.87
CA CYS A 222 18.88 -4.86 -18.47
C CYS A 222 20.03 -5.27 -19.41
N ARG A 223 20.11 -6.56 -19.76
CA ARG A 223 21.11 -7.04 -20.72
C ARG A 223 20.89 -6.48 -22.12
N ARG A 224 19.65 -6.52 -22.63
CA ARG A 224 19.30 -6.03 -23.98
C ARG A 224 19.60 -4.54 -24.13
N TRP A 225 19.25 -3.75 -23.13
CA TRP A 225 19.47 -2.30 -23.13
C TRP A 225 20.87 -1.91 -22.67
N LYS A 226 21.69 -2.90 -22.26
CA LYS A 226 23.04 -2.69 -21.71
C LYS A 226 23.03 -1.69 -20.55
N ILE A 227 22.08 -1.85 -19.63
CA ILE A 227 21.93 -0.98 -18.47
C ILE A 227 23.20 -1.04 -17.61
N GLU A 228 23.62 0.09 -17.10
CA GLU A 228 24.76 0.26 -16.20
C GLU A 228 24.32 0.68 -14.81
N THR A 229 23.27 1.51 -14.74
CA THR A 229 22.73 2.01 -13.46
C THR A 229 21.20 1.80 -13.39
N VAL A 230 20.73 1.34 -12.27
CA VAL A 230 19.30 1.21 -11.94
C VAL A 230 18.97 2.20 -10.84
N LEU A 231 17.96 3.04 -11.06
CA LEU A 231 17.36 3.89 -10.03
C LEU A 231 16.00 3.31 -9.64
N CYS A 232 15.86 2.90 -8.39
CA CYS A 232 14.58 2.40 -7.88
C CYS A 232 14.26 2.97 -6.48
N ARG A 233 13.10 2.60 -5.93
CA ARG A 233 12.60 3.08 -4.64
C ARG A 233 13.00 2.15 -3.51
N ARG A 234 13.48 2.68 -2.39
CA ARG A 234 13.70 1.96 -1.14
C ARG A 234 12.35 1.62 -0.49
N SER A 235 11.64 0.64 -1.06
CA SER A 235 10.26 0.32 -0.66
C SER A 235 10.15 -0.72 0.45
N GLY A 236 11.21 -1.47 0.75
CA GLY A 236 11.24 -2.58 1.71
C GLY A 236 10.43 -3.79 1.27
N GLY A 237 9.93 -3.80 0.05
CA GLY A 237 9.08 -4.86 -0.47
C GLY A 237 9.72 -5.67 -1.59
N PRO A 238 8.95 -6.60 -2.19
CA PRO A 238 9.44 -7.50 -3.24
C PRO A 238 10.06 -6.79 -4.45
N GLY A 239 9.57 -5.59 -4.79
CA GLY A 239 10.10 -4.80 -5.91
C GLY A 239 11.53 -4.33 -5.68
N GLU A 240 11.86 -3.83 -4.49
CA GLU A 240 13.23 -3.46 -4.13
C GLU A 240 14.14 -4.69 -4.05
N ALA A 241 13.67 -5.76 -3.37
CA ALA A 241 14.43 -7.02 -3.27
C ALA A 241 14.81 -7.56 -4.65
N HIS A 242 13.88 -7.46 -5.60
CA HIS A 242 14.08 -7.86 -6.97
C HIS A 242 15.19 -7.05 -7.68
N TRP A 243 15.15 -5.72 -7.59
CA TRP A 243 16.20 -4.87 -8.18
C TRP A 243 17.55 -5.06 -7.53
N ARG A 244 17.61 -5.24 -6.21
CA ARG A 244 18.85 -5.58 -5.50
C ARG A 244 19.45 -6.88 -6.03
N ALA A 245 18.63 -7.92 -6.26
CA ALA A 245 19.07 -9.20 -6.81
C ALA A 245 19.60 -9.05 -8.25
N ILE A 246 18.88 -8.37 -9.14
CA ILE A 246 19.30 -8.14 -10.53
C ILE A 246 20.61 -7.36 -10.58
N CYS A 247 20.71 -6.25 -9.85
CA CYS A 247 21.91 -5.42 -9.87
C CYS A 247 23.14 -6.19 -9.35
N ARG A 248 22.99 -6.97 -8.27
CA ARG A 248 24.05 -7.81 -7.76
C ARG A 248 24.50 -8.89 -8.76
N GLU A 249 23.55 -9.55 -9.42
CA GLU A 249 23.84 -10.61 -10.39
C GLU A 249 24.50 -10.09 -11.67
N LEU A 250 24.10 -8.90 -12.11
CA LEU A 250 24.62 -8.30 -13.33
C LEU A 250 25.76 -7.30 -13.11
N GLY A 251 26.16 -7.04 -11.86
CA GLY A 251 27.19 -6.05 -11.54
C GLY A 251 26.76 -4.61 -11.85
N LEU A 252 25.46 -4.29 -11.76
CA LEU A 252 24.94 -2.95 -12.04
C LEU A 252 25.01 -2.06 -10.81
N ARG A 253 25.26 -0.76 -11.04
CA ARG A 253 25.11 0.26 -10.01
C ARG A 253 23.65 0.38 -9.59
N LEU A 254 23.37 0.42 -8.28
CA LEU A 254 22.01 0.55 -7.74
C LEU A 254 21.88 1.80 -6.90
N LEU A 255 21.03 2.73 -7.38
CA LEU A 255 20.61 3.92 -6.67
C LEU A 255 19.23 3.68 -6.05
N LEU A 256 19.08 3.90 -4.76
CA LEU A 256 17.83 3.77 -4.03
C LEU A 256 17.33 5.13 -3.55
N LEU A 257 16.21 5.56 -4.11
CA LEU A 257 15.51 6.74 -3.61
C LEU A 257 14.89 6.43 -2.25
N GLU A 258 15.22 7.21 -1.24
CA GLU A 258 14.71 7.03 0.12
C GLU A 258 13.20 7.23 0.22
N ARG A 259 12.61 6.64 1.26
CA ARG A 259 11.18 6.83 1.56
C ARG A 259 10.93 8.27 1.96
N PRO A 260 9.83 8.88 1.50
CA PRO A 260 9.41 10.17 2.05
C PRO A 260 9.24 10.07 3.57
N ALA A 261 9.58 11.17 4.27
CA ALA A 261 9.34 11.26 5.70
C ALA A 261 7.87 10.99 6.03
N GLU A 262 7.62 10.19 7.05
CA GLU A 262 6.27 9.93 7.53
C GLU A 262 5.79 11.08 8.42
N PRO A 263 4.47 11.41 8.42
CA PRO A 263 3.92 12.38 9.35
C PRO A 263 4.19 11.96 10.80
N GLY A 264 4.73 12.85 11.62
CA GLY A 264 5.23 12.55 12.98
C GLY A 264 4.19 11.99 13.97
N ALA A 265 2.89 12.19 13.71
CA ALA A 265 1.79 11.68 14.53
C ALA A 265 1.30 10.27 14.11
N LEU A 266 1.89 9.69 13.06
CA LEU A 266 1.45 8.41 12.51
C LEU A 266 2.22 7.26 13.17
N LEU A 267 1.49 6.37 13.87
CA LEU A 267 2.07 5.16 14.44
C LEU A 267 2.28 4.11 13.35
N SER A 268 3.55 3.85 13.01
CA SER A 268 3.96 2.84 12.05
C SER A 268 4.48 1.61 12.78
N LEU A 269 3.91 0.42 12.48
CA LEU A 269 4.23 -0.84 13.16
C LEU A 269 4.55 -1.94 12.14
N PRO A 270 5.54 -2.81 12.43
CA PRO A 270 5.73 -4.05 11.70
C PRO A 270 4.46 -4.91 11.72
N LEU A 271 4.31 -5.78 10.71
CA LEU A 271 3.08 -6.58 10.52
C LEU A 271 2.62 -7.30 11.79
N GLN A 272 3.52 -7.97 12.50
CA GLN A 272 3.17 -8.73 13.70
C GLN A 272 2.66 -7.82 14.82
N GLN A 273 3.38 -6.73 15.12
CA GLN A 273 2.97 -5.77 16.15
C GLN A 273 1.66 -5.06 15.78
N LEU A 274 1.44 -4.79 14.49
CA LEU A 274 0.19 -4.23 14.01
C LEU A 274 -0.97 -5.19 14.26
N LEU A 275 -0.82 -6.49 13.96
CA LEU A 275 -1.84 -7.51 14.21
C LEU A 275 -2.10 -7.70 15.71
N GLU A 276 -1.07 -7.72 16.54
CA GLU A 276 -1.20 -7.76 18.00
C GLU A 276 -1.98 -6.55 18.51
N ARG A 277 -1.65 -5.35 18.04
CA ARG A 277 -2.32 -4.11 18.47
C ARG A 277 -3.81 -4.10 18.16
N VAL A 278 -4.21 -4.56 16.97
CA VAL A 278 -5.63 -4.64 16.60
C VAL A 278 -6.32 -5.90 17.17
N GLY A 279 -5.60 -7.00 17.36
CA GLY A 279 -6.10 -8.24 17.96
C GLY A 279 -6.51 -8.06 19.43
N LEU A 280 -5.72 -7.37 20.23
CA LEU A 280 -6.06 -7.01 21.60
C LEU A 280 -7.35 -6.19 21.71
N ALA A 281 -7.63 -5.35 20.72
CA ALA A 281 -8.85 -4.56 20.67
C ALA A 281 -10.13 -5.37 20.39
N THR A 282 -10.02 -6.53 19.73
CA THR A 282 -11.16 -7.45 19.51
C THR A 282 -11.52 -8.21 20.78
N GLN A 283 -10.55 -8.63 21.59
CA GLN A 283 -10.78 -9.33 22.84
C GLN A 283 -11.47 -8.45 23.88
N ALA A 284 -11.11 -7.16 23.96
CA ALA A 284 -11.73 -6.21 24.90
C ALA A 284 -13.23 -5.93 24.63
N VAL A 285 -13.76 -6.27 23.45
CA VAL A 285 -15.18 -6.13 23.09
C VAL A 285 -15.98 -7.38 23.40
N GLY A 286 -15.30 -8.53 23.58
CA GLY A 286 -15.93 -9.83 23.83
C GLY A 286 -16.15 -10.21 25.28
N GLU A 287 -15.61 -9.50 26.28
CA GLU A 287 -15.85 -9.79 27.69
C GLU A 287 -17.09 -9.04 28.17
N PRO A 288 -18.22 -9.75 28.45
CA PRO A 288 -19.27 -9.19 29.29
C PRO A 288 -18.67 -9.01 30.70
N SER A 289 -18.80 -7.80 31.25
CA SER A 289 -18.53 -7.51 32.65
C SER A 289 -19.07 -8.66 33.50
N LYS A 290 -18.21 -9.47 34.09
CA LYS A 290 -18.59 -10.43 35.13
C LYS A 290 -19.06 -9.60 36.32
N GLY A 291 -20.38 -9.56 36.49
CA GLY A 291 -21.00 -8.97 37.68
C GLY A 291 -20.36 -9.53 38.95
N GLN A 292 -19.96 -8.64 39.84
CA GLN A 292 -19.56 -8.99 41.18
C GLN A 292 -20.70 -9.76 41.84
N PRO A 293 -20.44 -10.87 42.54
CA PRO A 293 -21.45 -11.50 43.35
C PRO A 293 -21.77 -10.58 44.50
N SER A 294 -23.05 -10.22 44.60
CA SER A 294 -23.61 -9.56 45.79
C SER A 294 -23.36 -10.44 47.02
N GLN A 295 -22.58 -9.95 47.96
CA GLN A 295 -22.54 -10.53 49.29
C GLN A 295 -23.81 -10.10 50.00
N GLU A 296 -24.72 -11.04 50.22
CA GLU A 296 -25.77 -10.90 51.20
C GLU A 296 -25.18 -11.18 52.59
N PHE A 297 -25.42 -10.22 53.48
CA PHE A 297 -25.45 -10.42 54.94
C PHE A 297 -26.90 -10.43 55.40
#